data_9f8900e54839c70a6bcfd67b06fd3742
#
_entry.id   9f8900e54839c70a6bcfd67b06fd3742
#
_cell.length_a   1.000
_cell.length_b   1.000
_cell.length_c   1.000
_cell.angle_alpha   90.00
_cell.angle_beta   90.00
_cell.angle_gamma   90.00
#
_symmetry.space_group_name_H-M   'P 1'
#
loop_
_entity.id
_entity.type
_entity.pdbx_description
1 polymer ?
#
loop_
_entity_poly.entity_id
_entity_poly.type
_entity_poly.pdbx_seq_one_letter_code
_entity_poly.pdbx_strand_id
1 'polypeptide(L)' 'MAANDTISDMLTRIRNACMVKHPTTQVPATNMTRSIAQVLASEGFIDGYE' A
#
# COMPACT_ATOMS: atom_id res chain seq x y z
N MET A 1 -18.79 7.45 -5.09
CA MET A 1 -17.72 6.83 -4.33
C MET A 1 -17.01 7.89 -3.49
N ALA A 2 -16.64 7.52 -2.32
CA ALA A 2 -15.87 8.43 -1.49
C ALA A 2 -14.54 8.70 -2.18
N ALA A 3 -14.32 9.93 -2.56
CA ALA A 3 -13.14 10.31 -3.32
C ALA A 3 -11.85 10.14 -2.54
N ASN A 4 -11.95 9.95 -1.23
CA ASN A 4 -10.79 9.89 -0.36
C ASN A 4 -10.68 8.55 0.36
N ASP A 5 -11.01 7.49 -0.34
CA ASP A 5 -10.74 6.17 0.20
C ASP A 5 -9.26 5.89 0.04
N THR A 6 -8.51 6.36 1.02
CA THR A 6 -7.05 6.25 1.01
C THR A 6 -6.59 4.80 1.01
N ILE A 7 -7.35 3.94 1.66
CA ILE A 7 -6.98 2.53 1.75
C ILE A 7 -7.16 1.84 0.40
N SER A 8 -8.27 2.09 -0.27
CA SER A 8 -8.47 1.53 -1.60
C SER A 8 -7.41 2.03 -2.57
N ASP A 9 -7.05 3.31 -2.49
CA ASP A 9 -6.00 3.87 -3.32
C ASP A 9 -4.66 3.18 -3.04
N MET A 10 -4.32 2.99 -1.77
CA MET A 10 -3.10 2.31 -1.37
C MET A 10 -3.04 0.89 -1.92
N LEU A 11 -4.10 0.13 -1.75
CA LEU A 11 -4.14 -1.25 -2.20
C LEU A 11 -4.06 -1.34 -3.71
N THR A 12 -4.71 -0.41 -4.40
CA THR A 12 -4.65 -0.36 -5.87
C THR A 12 -3.23 -0.05 -6.34
N ARG A 13 -2.54 0.87 -5.69
CA ARG A 13 -1.16 1.20 -6.06
C ARG A 13 -0.24 0.02 -5.86
N ILE A 14 -0.38 -0.68 -4.75
CA ILE A 14 0.43 -1.86 -4.47
C ILE A 14 0.14 -2.95 -5.50
N ARG A 15 -1.12 -3.19 -5.79
CA ARG A 15 -1.51 -4.20 -6.77
C ARG A 15 -0.95 -3.89 -8.15
N ASN A 16 -1.06 -2.64 -8.60
CA ASN A 16 -0.56 -2.24 -9.90
C ASN A 16 0.96 -2.39 -9.97
N ALA A 17 1.66 -2.01 -8.90
CA ALA A 17 3.10 -2.17 -8.86
C ALA A 17 3.50 -3.64 -8.96
N CYS A 18 2.76 -4.52 -8.31
CA CYS A 18 3.03 -5.96 -8.40
C CYS A 18 2.79 -6.48 -9.80
N MET A 19 1.75 -6.00 -10.48
CA MET A 19 1.43 -6.46 -11.83
C MET A 19 2.50 -6.09 -12.84
N VAL A 20 3.12 -4.92 -12.68
CA VAL A 20 4.18 -4.48 -13.59
C VAL A 20 5.56 -4.74 -13.02
N LYS A 21 5.64 -5.41 -11.88
CA LYS A 21 6.88 -5.78 -11.21
C LYS A 21 7.75 -4.60 -10.85
N HIS A 22 7.13 -3.49 -10.49
CA HIS A 22 7.86 -2.35 -9.94
C HIS A 22 8.35 -2.70 -8.52
N PRO A 23 9.63 -2.43 -8.23
CA PRO A 23 10.17 -2.78 -6.91
C PRO A 23 9.59 -1.95 -5.77
N THR A 24 9.12 -0.74 -6.07
CA THR A 24 8.54 0.13 -5.04
C THR A 24 7.36 0.90 -5.61
N THR A 25 6.53 1.38 -4.72
CA THR A 25 5.47 2.30 -5.07
C THR A 25 5.26 3.26 -3.89
N GLN A 26 4.61 4.37 -4.16
CA GLN A 26 4.32 5.36 -3.13
C GLN A 26 2.83 5.39 -2.85
N VAL A 27 2.50 5.57 -1.58
CA VAL A 27 1.11 5.68 -1.15
C VAL A 27 0.99 6.87 -0.20
N PRO A 28 -0.21 7.42 -0.05
CA PRO A 28 -0.41 8.51 0.92
C PRO A 28 -0.01 8.06 2.33
N ALA A 29 0.69 8.93 3.04
CA ALA A 29 1.20 8.60 4.38
C ALA A 29 0.21 9.09 5.43
N THR A 30 -0.63 8.21 5.90
CA THR A 30 -1.55 8.47 7.00
C THR A 30 -1.33 7.41 8.08
N ASN A 31 -1.88 7.64 9.25
CA ASN A 31 -1.79 6.64 10.31
C ASN A 31 -2.40 5.32 9.88
N MET A 32 -3.51 5.39 9.14
CA MET A 32 -4.19 4.20 8.68
C MET A 32 -3.37 3.44 7.64
N THR A 33 -2.78 4.14 6.67
CA THR A 33 -1.94 3.46 5.67
C THR A 33 -0.70 2.87 6.30
N ARG A 34 -0.14 3.53 7.31
CA ARG A 34 1.01 2.99 8.03
C ARG A 34 0.65 1.69 8.75
N SER A 35 -0.53 1.66 9.38
CA SER A 35 -0.98 0.46 10.07
C SER A 35 -1.16 -0.69 9.09
N ILE A 36 -1.75 -0.42 7.93
CA ILE A 36 -1.95 -1.44 6.91
C ILE A 36 -0.63 -1.91 6.33
N ALA A 37 0.30 -0.99 6.09
CA ALA A 37 1.63 -1.37 5.61
C ALA A 37 2.34 -2.27 6.61
N GLN A 38 2.18 -1.99 7.90
CA GLN A 38 2.76 -2.83 8.94
C GLN A 38 2.20 -4.24 8.89
N VAL A 39 0.89 -4.36 8.73
CA VAL A 39 0.24 -5.67 8.62
C VAL A 39 0.73 -6.39 7.37
N LEU A 40 0.78 -5.70 6.23
CA LEU A 40 1.22 -6.30 4.99
C LEU A 40 2.66 -6.79 5.08
N ALA A 41 3.53 -6.03 5.72
CA ALA A 41 4.91 -6.46 5.91
C ALA A 41 4.98 -7.65 6.85
N SER A 42 4.18 -7.65 7.89
CA SER A 42 4.14 -8.74 8.86
C SER A 42 3.67 -10.04 8.21
N GLU A 43 2.72 -9.94 7.28
CA GLU A 43 2.19 -11.11 6.59
C GLU A 43 3.04 -11.52 5.38
N GLY A 44 4.06 -10.77 5.06
CA GLY A 44 4.95 -11.11 3.97
C GLY A 44 4.49 -10.67 2.59
N PHE A 45 3.47 -9.83 2.51
CA PHE A 45 2.99 -9.31 1.23
C PHE A 45 3.90 -8.23 0.66
N ILE A 46 4.60 -7.51 1.52
CA ILE A 46 5.58 -6.52 1.10
C ILE A 46 6.83 -6.72 1.96
N ASP A 47 7.97 -6.29 1.45
CA ASP A 47 9.22 -6.44 2.17
C ASP A 47 9.36 -5.44 3.30
N GLY A 48 8.77 -4.27 3.14
CA GLY A 48 8.86 -3.23 4.16
C GLY A 48 8.31 -1.92 3.62
N TYR A 49 8.48 -0.88 4.42
CA TYR A 49 7.99 0.46 4.07
C TYR A 49 8.80 1.49 4.83
N GLU A 50 8.73 2.71 4.34
CA GLU A 50 9.33 3.86 5.03
C GLU A 50 8.61 5.17 4.72
#